data_2982c0d3387cf1896eae459886b51910
#
_entry.id   2982c0d3387cf1896eae459886b51910
#
_cell.length_a   1.000
_cell.length_b   1.000
_cell.length_c   1.000
_cell.angle_alpha   90.00
_cell.angle_beta   90.00
_cell.angle_gamma   90.00
#
_symmetry.space_group_name_H-M   'P 1'
#
loop_
_entity.id
_entity.type
_entity.pdbx_description
1 polymer ?
#
loop_
_entity_poly.entity_id
_entity_poly.type
_entity_poly.pdbx_seq_one_letter_code
_entity_poly.pdbx_strand_id
1 'polypeptide(L)'
;STAGDQTAITPGYLQRQWQQDGRNYFRYEMDQPMVNFYSISSGRYAVKQQQHNGVSIEVYYHPSHSWNVERMMESVRDSLDYFTAAFGPYQHKQMRIIEFPGYRGFAQSFANTVPYSERIGFITDLRDPDNIDPVYYVTAHEVAHQWWGHQVSAADVQGSAVISESLSQYAALMVMQHKYGADKIRKFIKHELDDYLRGRSAERIAEMPLLRAESQSYIHYQKGSVVMMAIKDLLGEARLNANLKAFNQRYRFRNDPFPTTLDLLQYLTLNTTADETAFIRDQFEN
;
A
#
# COMPACT_ATOMS: atom_id res chain seq x y z
N SER A 1 -14.00 -2.65 24.28
CA SER A 1 -14.30 -1.41 25.05
C SER A 1 -13.00 -0.66 25.33
N THR A 2 -13.11 0.64 25.55
CA THR A 2 -12.02 1.53 25.88
C THR A 2 -12.40 2.48 27.01
N ALA A 3 -11.49 3.36 27.46
CA ALA A 3 -11.83 4.41 28.42
C ALA A 3 -12.94 5.31 27.88
N GLY A 4 -13.74 5.92 28.76
CA GLY A 4 -14.94 6.68 28.39
C GLY A 4 -14.67 7.96 27.57
N ASP A 5 -13.41 8.37 27.46
CA ASP A 5 -12.94 9.52 26.68
C ASP A 5 -12.17 9.12 25.42
N GLN A 6 -12.17 7.83 25.08
CA GLN A 6 -11.46 7.30 23.91
C GLN A 6 -12.41 6.66 22.90
N THR A 7 -11.98 6.67 21.64
CA THR A 7 -12.63 5.94 20.54
C THR A 7 -11.75 4.74 20.18
N ALA A 8 -12.36 3.55 20.09
CA ALA A 8 -11.68 2.36 19.56
C ALA A 8 -12.06 2.16 18.09
N ILE A 9 -11.08 1.81 17.26
CA ILE A 9 -11.22 1.62 15.82
C ILE A 9 -10.55 0.30 15.45
N THR A 10 -11.23 -0.47 14.60
CA THR A 10 -10.75 -1.73 14.02
C THR A 10 -11.30 -1.85 12.60
N PRO A 11 -10.78 -2.74 11.72
CA PRO A 11 -11.42 -3.03 10.44
C PRO A 11 -12.92 -3.32 10.56
N GLY A 12 -13.67 -3.00 9.51
CA GLY A 12 -15.11 -3.13 9.47
C GLY A 12 -15.87 -1.83 9.65
N TYR A 13 -17.18 -1.91 9.62
CA TYR A 13 -18.10 -0.77 9.73
C TYR A 13 -18.68 -0.70 11.14
N LEU A 14 -18.66 0.49 11.75
CA LEU A 14 -19.25 0.71 13.06
C LEU A 14 -20.76 0.47 13.01
N GLN A 15 -21.23 -0.58 13.71
CA GLN A 15 -22.65 -0.94 13.80
C GLN A 15 -23.29 -0.31 15.02
N ARG A 16 -22.56 -0.25 16.14
CA ARG A 16 -23.09 0.25 17.41
C ARG A 16 -21.97 0.81 18.27
N GLN A 17 -22.27 1.91 18.92
CA GLN A 17 -21.47 2.48 20.02
C GLN A 17 -22.38 2.74 21.23
N TRP A 18 -21.88 2.44 22.42
CA TRP A 18 -22.61 2.71 23.67
C TRP A 18 -21.64 2.94 24.82
N GLN A 19 -22.17 3.53 25.92
CA GLN A 19 -21.44 3.68 27.18
C GLN A 19 -22.05 2.78 28.24
N GLN A 20 -21.20 2.19 29.05
CA GLN A 20 -21.59 1.38 30.20
C GLN A 20 -20.43 1.39 31.20
N ASP A 21 -20.77 1.60 32.50
CA ASP A 21 -19.81 1.57 33.62
C ASP A 21 -18.57 2.46 33.39
N GLY A 22 -18.76 3.66 32.85
CA GLY A 22 -17.70 4.63 32.55
C GLY A 22 -16.78 4.25 31.37
N ARG A 23 -17.14 3.26 30.60
CA ARG A 23 -16.39 2.80 29.40
C ARG A 23 -17.19 3.00 28.13
N ASN A 24 -16.47 3.22 27.02
CA ASN A 24 -17.04 3.20 25.67
C ASN A 24 -16.90 1.80 25.05
N TYR A 25 -17.96 1.34 24.42
CA TYR A 25 -18.03 0.07 23.70
C TYR A 25 -18.33 0.33 22.24
N PHE A 26 -17.73 -0.50 21.37
CA PHE A 26 -17.87 -0.40 19.93
C PHE A 26 -18.07 -1.80 19.36
N ARG A 27 -18.99 -1.91 18.40
CA ARG A 27 -19.20 -3.11 17.61
C ARG A 27 -18.94 -2.78 16.14
N TYR A 28 -17.94 -3.44 15.57
CA TYR A 28 -17.60 -3.35 14.16
C TYR A 28 -17.91 -4.68 13.48
N GLU A 29 -18.39 -4.62 12.24
CA GLU A 29 -18.66 -5.79 11.40
C GLU A 29 -18.19 -5.52 9.98
N MET A 30 -17.56 -6.52 9.36
CA MET A 30 -17.30 -6.51 7.93
C MET A 30 -18.55 -7.01 7.19
N ASP A 31 -18.80 -6.44 6.02
CA ASP A 31 -19.90 -6.86 5.12
C ASP A 31 -19.44 -7.97 4.15
N GLN A 32 -18.16 -8.30 4.14
CA GLN A 32 -17.55 -9.35 3.33
C GLN A 32 -16.45 -10.06 4.11
N PRO A 33 -16.11 -11.32 3.76
CA PRO A 33 -14.94 -11.99 4.31
C PRO A 33 -13.66 -11.17 4.10
N MET A 34 -12.78 -11.16 5.08
CA MET A 34 -11.48 -10.52 5.03
C MET A 34 -10.39 -11.48 5.48
N VAL A 35 -9.14 -11.16 5.16
CA VAL A 35 -7.98 -11.86 5.71
C VAL A 35 -8.01 -11.76 7.24
N ASN A 36 -7.70 -12.85 7.96
CA ASN A 36 -7.62 -12.85 9.41
C ASN A 36 -6.38 -12.08 9.90
N PHE A 37 -6.35 -10.80 9.54
CA PHE A 37 -5.30 -9.85 9.82
C PHE A 37 -5.96 -8.51 10.16
N TYR A 38 -5.85 -8.08 11.41
CA TYR A 38 -6.53 -6.89 11.91
C TYR A 38 -5.80 -6.25 13.09
N SER A 39 -6.08 -4.98 13.33
CA SER A 39 -5.60 -4.23 14.48
C SER A 39 -6.76 -3.61 15.26
N ILE A 40 -6.51 -3.25 16.51
CA ILE A 40 -7.41 -2.45 17.33
C ILE A 40 -6.62 -1.24 17.84
N SER A 41 -7.02 -0.06 17.41
CA SER A 41 -6.46 1.21 17.86
C SER A 41 -7.43 1.91 18.82
N SER A 42 -6.92 2.59 19.83
CA SER A 42 -7.74 3.35 20.77
C SER A 42 -7.05 4.63 21.17
N GLY A 43 -7.75 5.75 21.09
CA GLY A 43 -7.19 7.07 21.40
C GLY A 43 -8.25 8.17 21.50
N ARG A 44 -7.76 9.38 21.85
CA ARG A 44 -8.55 10.62 21.85
C ARG A 44 -8.32 11.33 20.52
N TYR A 45 -9.02 10.89 19.48
CA TYR A 45 -8.84 11.38 18.13
C TYR A 45 -9.70 12.59 17.82
N ALA A 46 -9.11 13.55 17.08
CA ALA A 46 -9.87 14.38 16.15
C ALA A 46 -10.09 13.56 14.85
N VAL A 47 -11.14 13.86 14.13
CA VAL A 47 -11.50 13.14 12.90
C VAL A 47 -11.75 14.14 11.78
N LYS A 48 -11.12 13.91 10.63
CA LYS A 48 -11.48 14.55 9.38
C LYS A 48 -12.06 13.52 8.43
N GLN A 49 -13.23 13.83 7.85
CA GLN A 49 -13.96 12.92 6.98
C GLN A 49 -14.37 13.60 5.69
N GLN A 50 -14.36 12.84 4.60
CA GLN A 50 -14.79 13.27 3.27
C GLN A 50 -15.41 12.09 2.52
N GLN A 51 -16.46 12.36 1.73
CA GLN A 51 -16.99 11.40 0.78
C GLN A 51 -16.31 11.56 -0.58
N HIS A 52 -15.93 10.45 -1.20
CA HIS A 52 -15.31 10.42 -2.52
C HIS A 52 -15.77 9.16 -3.28
N ASN A 53 -16.50 9.34 -4.39
CA ASN A 53 -16.98 8.24 -5.26
C ASN A 53 -17.64 7.07 -4.50
N GLY A 54 -18.45 7.39 -3.46
CA GLY A 54 -19.15 6.40 -2.65
C GLY A 54 -18.30 5.79 -1.52
N VAL A 55 -17.05 6.24 -1.34
CA VAL A 55 -16.17 5.83 -0.25
C VAL A 55 -16.06 6.93 0.79
N SER A 56 -16.26 6.59 2.07
CA SER A 56 -15.95 7.47 3.19
C SER A 56 -14.45 7.42 3.47
N ILE A 57 -13.75 8.53 3.28
CA ILE A 57 -12.34 8.69 3.65
C ILE A 57 -12.29 9.35 5.02
N GLU A 58 -11.63 8.72 5.98
CA GLU A 58 -11.57 9.18 7.36
C GLU A 58 -10.12 9.16 7.86
N VAL A 59 -9.68 10.28 8.48
CA VAL A 59 -8.38 10.35 9.14
C VAL A 59 -8.60 10.65 10.60
N TYR A 60 -8.18 9.73 11.46
CA TYR A 60 -8.21 9.83 12.91
C TYR A 60 -6.83 10.23 13.39
N TYR A 61 -6.70 11.38 14.04
CA TYR A 61 -5.42 11.97 14.37
C TYR A 61 -5.42 12.67 15.74
N HIS A 62 -4.24 12.84 16.33
CA HIS A 62 -4.10 13.64 17.53
C HIS A 62 -4.42 15.11 17.20
N PRO A 63 -5.24 15.82 18.01
CA PRO A 63 -5.68 17.19 17.67
C PRO A 63 -4.56 18.18 17.33
N SER A 64 -3.35 18.00 17.87
CA SER A 64 -2.19 18.84 17.57
C SER A 64 -1.44 18.46 16.27
N HIS A 65 -1.78 17.35 15.61
CA HIS A 65 -1.03 16.79 14.47
C HIS A 65 -1.82 16.88 13.15
N SER A 66 -2.48 18.01 12.93
CA SER A 66 -3.31 18.22 11.72
C SER A 66 -2.52 18.54 10.45
N TRP A 67 -1.18 18.68 10.52
CA TRP A 67 -0.34 19.26 9.48
C TRP A 67 -0.46 18.55 8.13
N ASN A 68 -0.44 17.24 8.13
CA ASN A 68 -0.43 16.42 6.93
C ASN A 68 -1.77 15.69 6.64
N VAL A 69 -2.80 15.95 7.45
CA VAL A 69 -4.10 15.27 7.33
C VAL A 69 -4.72 15.49 5.93
N GLU A 70 -4.67 16.72 5.41
CA GLU A 70 -5.19 17.01 4.06
C GLU A 70 -4.36 16.31 2.98
N ARG A 71 -3.05 16.26 3.15
CA ARG A 71 -2.15 15.56 2.23
C ARG A 71 -2.44 14.06 2.16
N MET A 72 -2.70 13.43 3.32
CA MET A 72 -3.12 12.03 3.37
C MET A 72 -4.47 11.82 2.69
N MET A 73 -5.45 12.67 2.94
CA MET A 73 -6.77 12.57 2.31
C MET A 73 -6.68 12.75 0.78
N GLU A 74 -5.85 13.68 0.31
CA GLU A 74 -5.57 13.86 -1.12
C GLU A 74 -4.97 12.60 -1.73
N SER A 75 -3.95 12.02 -1.09
CA SER A 75 -3.31 10.79 -1.55
C SER A 75 -4.29 9.62 -1.60
N VAL A 76 -5.17 9.48 -0.61
CA VAL A 76 -6.23 8.44 -0.62
C VAL A 76 -7.16 8.63 -1.81
N ARG A 77 -7.64 9.86 -2.09
CA ARG A 77 -8.53 10.15 -3.23
C ARG A 77 -7.88 9.77 -4.56
N ASP A 78 -6.68 10.32 -4.79
CA ASP A 78 -5.95 10.12 -6.05
C ASP A 78 -5.61 8.63 -6.25
N SER A 79 -5.27 7.92 -5.17
CA SER A 79 -5.02 6.47 -5.17
C SER A 79 -6.26 5.65 -5.49
N LEU A 80 -7.40 5.95 -4.85
CA LEU A 80 -8.66 5.25 -5.11
C LEU A 80 -9.10 5.43 -6.56
N ASP A 81 -8.96 6.62 -7.13
CA ASP A 81 -9.30 6.91 -8.51
C ASP A 81 -8.39 6.15 -9.48
N TYR A 82 -7.08 6.27 -9.29
CA TYR A 82 -6.11 5.61 -10.17
C TYR A 82 -6.20 4.08 -10.08
N PHE A 83 -6.19 3.51 -8.88
CA PHE A 83 -6.20 2.04 -8.72
C PHE A 83 -7.51 1.41 -9.17
N THR A 84 -8.64 2.10 -8.97
CA THR A 84 -9.94 1.63 -9.48
C THR A 84 -9.94 1.57 -11.00
N ALA A 85 -9.39 2.56 -11.67
CA ALA A 85 -9.29 2.58 -13.13
C ALA A 85 -8.28 1.54 -13.65
N ALA A 86 -7.10 1.49 -13.03
CA ALA A 86 -5.98 0.67 -13.48
C ALA A 86 -6.15 -0.83 -13.16
N PHE A 87 -6.64 -1.19 -11.97
CA PHE A 87 -6.63 -2.57 -11.47
C PHE A 87 -8.02 -3.15 -11.24
N GLY A 88 -9.03 -2.32 -11.04
CA GLY A 88 -10.40 -2.73 -10.80
C GLY A 88 -11.02 -2.08 -9.55
N PRO A 89 -12.32 -2.31 -9.29
CA PRO A 89 -13.05 -1.58 -8.25
C PRO A 89 -12.49 -1.83 -6.84
N TYR A 90 -12.49 -0.77 -6.03
CA TYR A 90 -12.27 -0.85 -4.59
C TYR A 90 -13.44 -1.62 -3.93
N GLN A 91 -13.12 -2.52 -3.00
CA GLN A 91 -14.12 -3.43 -2.42
C GLN A 91 -14.87 -2.88 -1.22
N HIS A 92 -14.43 -1.77 -0.63
CA HIS A 92 -15.02 -1.23 0.58
C HIS A 92 -15.70 0.12 0.35
N LYS A 93 -16.58 0.53 1.30
CA LYS A 93 -17.28 1.82 1.31
C LYS A 93 -16.60 2.86 2.21
N GLN A 94 -15.47 2.51 2.80
CA GLN A 94 -14.66 3.40 3.63
C GLN A 94 -13.18 3.10 3.49
N MET A 95 -12.34 4.12 3.75
CA MET A 95 -10.90 4.01 3.89
C MET A 95 -10.46 4.88 5.05
N ARG A 96 -9.82 4.31 6.06
CA ARG A 96 -9.42 5.00 7.27
C ARG A 96 -7.94 5.00 7.48
N ILE A 97 -7.40 6.15 7.88
CA ILE A 97 -6.04 6.29 8.41
C ILE A 97 -6.17 6.62 9.89
N ILE A 98 -5.38 5.95 10.74
CA ILE A 98 -5.44 6.10 12.19
C ILE A 98 -4.04 6.35 12.72
N GLU A 99 -3.83 7.51 13.31
CA GLU A 99 -2.56 7.84 13.95
C GLU A 99 -2.28 6.95 15.15
N PHE A 100 -1.03 6.51 15.27
CA PHE A 100 -0.51 5.94 16.50
C PHE A 100 0.82 6.61 16.89
N PRO A 101 1.16 6.62 18.21
CA PRO A 101 2.35 7.31 18.71
C PRO A 101 3.66 6.75 18.14
N GLY A 102 4.67 7.62 18.02
CA GLY A 102 5.94 7.39 17.35
C GLY A 102 6.93 6.40 18.00
N TYR A 103 6.45 5.45 18.82
CA TYR A 103 7.29 4.38 19.36
C TYR A 103 7.78 3.41 18.28
N ARG A 104 7.13 3.41 17.12
CA ARG A 104 7.55 2.74 15.90
C ARG A 104 7.35 3.67 14.69
N GLY A 105 8.14 3.47 13.61
CA GLY A 105 8.09 4.28 12.39
C GLY A 105 7.63 3.46 11.20
N PHE A 106 6.34 3.05 11.17
CA PHE A 106 5.74 2.32 10.05
C PHE A 106 4.27 2.72 9.86
N ALA A 107 3.71 2.32 8.73
CA ALA A 107 2.28 2.21 8.50
C ALA A 107 1.97 0.74 8.16
N GLN A 108 0.71 0.32 8.32
CA GLN A 108 0.30 -1.04 8.02
C GLN A 108 -1.13 -1.05 7.51
N SER A 109 -1.33 -1.59 6.33
CA SER A 109 -2.66 -1.75 5.76
C SER A 109 -3.39 -2.97 6.30
N PHE A 110 -4.58 -2.75 6.83
CA PHE A 110 -5.60 -3.76 7.12
C PHE A 110 -6.82 -3.51 6.23
N ALA A 111 -7.76 -4.44 6.16
CA ALA A 111 -8.98 -4.22 5.40
C ALA A 111 -9.63 -2.88 5.76
N ASN A 112 -9.74 -1.96 4.79
CA ASN A 112 -10.28 -0.60 4.89
C ASN A 112 -9.72 0.30 6.03
N THR A 113 -8.57 -0.04 6.63
CA THR A 113 -8.06 0.63 7.83
C THR A 113 -6.52 0.59 7.87
N VAL A 114 -5.88 1.74 8.06
CA VAL A 114 -4.41 1.89 8.07
C VAL A 114 -3.98 2.60 9.35
N PRO A 115 -3.51 1.87 10.39
CA PRO A 115 -2.69 2.48 11.43
C PRO A 115 -1.40 3.06 10.84
N TYR A 116 -1.09 4.30 11.20
CA TYR A 116 -0.02 5.09 10.63
C TYR A 116 0.74 5.83 11.75
N SER A 117 2.06 5.65 11.82
CA SER A 117 2.88 6.32 12.83
C SER A 117 2.91 7.83 12.64
N GLU A 118 2.75 8.57 13.74
CA GLU A 118 2.89 10.03 13.74
C GLU A 118 4.22 10.48 13.13
N ARG A 119 5.32 9.73 13.38
CA ARG A 119 6.68 10.07 12.95
C ARG A 119 6.88 10.14 11.46
N ILE A 120 6.29 9.23 10.70
CA ILE A 120 6.48 9.13 9.24
C ILE A 120 5.33 9.76 8.46
N GLY A 121 4.25 10.18 9.15
CA GLY A 121 3.06 10.75 8.53
C GLY A 121 2.73 12.13 9.09
N PHE A 122 2.08 12.16 10.23
CA PHE A 122 1.35 13.31 10.74
C PHE A 122 2.23 14.52 11.07
N ILE A 123 3.45 14.28 11.60
CA ILE A 123 4.40 15.33 12.01
C ILE A 123 5.64 15.44 11.09
N THR A 124 5.62 14.78 9.94
CA THR A 124 6.68 14.89 8.94
C THR A 124 6.72 16.29 8.35
N ASP A 125 7.92 16.87 8.25
CA ASP A 125 8.12 18.19 7.65
C ASP A 125 8.14 18.11 6.12
N LEU A 126 7.12 18.68 5.48
CA LEU A 126 6.95 18.73 4.02
C LEU A 126 7.18 20.12 3.43
N ARG A 127 7.76 21.06 4.19
CA ARG A 127 7.93 22.46 3.75
C ARG A 127 8.94 22.65 2.63
N ASP A 128 9.90 21.76 2.48
CA ASP A 128 10.85 21.82 1.38
C ASP A 128 10.23 21.21 0.11
N PRO A 129 9.89 22.03 -0.91
CA PRO A 129 9.25 21.56 -2.13
C PRO A 129 10.18 20.75 -3.03
N ASP A 130 11.50 20.80 -2.77
CA ASP A 130 12.49 20.03 -3.53
C ASP A 130 12.69 18.62 -3.00
N ASN A 131 12.26 18.35 -1.79
CA ASN A 131 12.25 17.00 -1.24
C ASN A 131 11.15 16.13 -1.87
N ILE A 132 11.33 14.83 -1.73
CA ILE A 132 10.26 13.87 -2.00
C ILE A 132 9.13 14.07 -0.98
N ASP A 133 7.91 13.68 -1.35
CA ASP A 133 6.75 13.69 -0.45
C ASP A 133 6.50 12.27 0.11
N PRO A 134 7.12 11.91 1.24
CA PRO A 134 6.98 10.56 1.78
C PRO A 134 5.59 10.32 2.36
N VAL A 135 4.89 11.36 2.81
CA VAL A 135 3.54 11.23 3.38
C VAL A 135 2.55 10.82 2.30
N TYR A 136 2.59 11.51 1.16
CA TYR A 136 1.73 11.16 0.03
C TYR A 136 2.07 9.77 -0.52
N TYR A 137 3.38 9.46 -0.66
CA TYR A 137 3.87 8.18 -1.17
C TYR A 137 3.48 6.99 -0.30
N VAL A 138 3.79 7.04 1.01
CA VAL A 138 3.46 5.95 1.94
C VAL A 138 1.95 5.79 2.06
N THR A 139 1.18 6.88 2.05
CA THR A 139 -0.28 6.79 2.04
C THR A 139 -0.78 6.06 0.80
N ALA A 140 -0.27 6.39 -0.40
CA ALA A 140 -0.63 5.69 -1.63
C ALA A 140 -0.24 4.21 -1.60
N HIS A 141 0.93 3.87 -1.03
CA HIS A 141 1.38 2.50 -0.83
C HIS A 141 0.41 1.70 0.05
N GLU A 142 0.01 2.24 1.19
CA GLU A 142 -0.94 1.58 2.09
C GLU A 142 -2.34 1.41 1.47
N VAL A 143 -2.77 2.38 0.65
CA VAL A 143 -4.01 2.24 -0.12
C VAL A 143 -3.89 1.15 -1.18
N ALA A 144 -2.72 1.01 -1.84
CA ALA A 144 -2.49 -0.01 -2.85
C ALA A 144 -2.59 -1.43 -2.30
N HIS A 145 -2.24 -1.64 -1.03
CA HIS A 145 -2.42 -2.93 -0.36
C HIS A 145 -3.88 -3.40 -0.31
N GLN A 146 -4.86 -2.51 -0.50
CA GLN A 146 -6.25 -2.93 -0.61
C GLN A 146 -6.49 -3.78 -1.89
N TRP A 147 -5.66 -3.65 -2.92
CA TRP A 147 -5.59 -4.52 -4.10
C TRP A 147 -4.54 -5.63 -3.92
N TRP A 148 -3.30 -5.24 -3.57
CA TRP A 148 -2.13 -6.12 -3.47
C TRP A 148 -1.88 -6.53 -2.02
N GLY A 149 -2.64 -7.52 -1.54
CA GLY A 149 -2.68 -7.99 -0.16
C GLY A 149 -4.10 -8.37 0.27
N HIS A 150 -5.07 -7.47 0.10
CA HIS A 150 -6.45 -7.72 0.54
C HIS A 150 -7.37 -8.27 -0.56
N GLN A 151 -7.25 -7.83 -1.81
CA GLN A 151 -7.95 -8.49 -2.94
C GLN A 151 -7.18 -9.71 -3.44
N VAL A 152 -5.87 -9.56 -3.64
CA VAL A 152 -4.97 -10.63 -4.08
C VAL A 152 -3.99 -10.92 -2.96
N SER A 153 -4.22 -11.97 -2.21
CA SER A 153 -3.29 -12.49 -1.20
C SER A 153 -2.36 -13.50 -1.83
N ALA A 154 -1.06 -13.39 -1.59
CA ALA A 154 -0.05 -14.33 -2.09
C ALA A 154 -0.06 -15.63 -1.27
N ALA A 155 0.38 -16.73 -1.90
CA ALA A 155 0.74 -17.96 -1.19
C ALA A 155 1.91 -17.70 -0.24
N ASP A 156 1.93 -18.36 0.92
CA ASP A 156 3.02 -18.25 1.90
C ASP A 156 4.22 -19.10 1.44
N VAL A 157 4.96 -18.55 0.47
CA VAL A 157 6.15 -19.16 -0.14
C VAL A 157 7.20 -18.09 -0.40
N GLN A 158 8.42 -18.50 -0.76
CA GLN A 158 9.48 -17.58 -1.18
C GLN A 158 9.00 -16.64 -2.30
N GLY A 159 9.39 -15.40 -2.25
CA GLY A 159 8.99 -14.36 -3.19
C GLY A 159 7.59 -13.78 -2.98
N SER A 160 6.79 -14.28 -2.04
CA SER A 160 5.41 -13.83 -1.82
C SER A 160 5.27 -12.32 -1.60
N ALA A 161 6.24 -11.69 -0.94
CA ALA A 161 6.27 -10.25 -0.68
C ALA A 161 6.31 -9.39 -1.96
N VAL A 162 6.70 -9.94 -3.10
CA VAL A 162 6.66 -9.21 -4.39
C VAL A 162 5.22 -8.85 -4.77
N ILE A 163 4.26 -9.76 -4.54
CA ILE A 163 2.85 -9.50 -4.87
C ILE A 163 2.26 -8.41 -3.98
N SER A 164 2.62 -8.38 -2.69
CA SER A 164 2.13 -7.33 -1.80
C SER A 164 2.96 -6.05 -1.92
N GLU A 165 4.28 -6.11 -1.68
CA GLU A 165 5.11 -4.93 -1.51
C GLU A 165 5.55 -4.30 -2.84
N SER A 166 6.13 -5.10 -3.76
CA SER A 166 6.62 -4.54 -5.03
C SER A 166 5.49 -3.98 -5.89
N LEU A 167 4.31 -4.62 -5.90
CA LEU A 167 3.17 -4.09 -6.63
C LEU A 167 2.56 -2.87 -5.95
N SER A 168 2.56 -2.78 -4.62
CA SER A 168 2.11 -1.58 -3.90
C SER A 168 3.08 -0.41 -4.09
N GLN A 169 4.40 -0.67 -4.08
CA GLN A 169 5.41 0.33 -4.43
C GLN A 169 5.21 0.87 -5.86
N TYR A 170 5.06 -0.03 -6.85
CA TYR A 170 4.76 0.39 -8.22
C TYR A 170 3.49 1.23 -8.31
N ALA A 171 2.42 0.78 -7.69
CA ALA A 171 1.14 1.50 -7.70
C ALA A 171 1.27 2.90 -7.09
N ALA A 172 1.96 3.04 -5.95
CA ALA A 172 2.24 4.32 -5.32
C ALA A 172 3.08 5.24 -6.22
N LEU A 173 4.14 4.70 -6.86
CA LEU A 173 4.97 5.47 -7.79
C LEU A 173 4.16 5.96 -9.00
N MET A 174 3.18 5.19 -9.48
CA MET A 174 2.31 5.63 -10.57
C MET A 174 1.39 6.79 -10.16
N VAL A 175 0.77 6.73 -8.98
CA VAL A 175 -0.01 7.86 -8.44
C VAL A 175 0.88 9.09 -8.28
N MET A 176 2.10 8.93 -7.75
CA MET A 176 3.10 10.00 -7.65
C MET A 176 3.45 10.58 -9.03
N GLN A 177 3.63 9.74 -10.05
CA GLN A 177 3.93 10.19 -11.42
C GLN A 177 2.78 11.02 -12.00
N HIS A 178 1.54 10.59 -11.80
CA HIS A 178 0.36 11.34 -12.24
C HIS A 178 0.20 12.66 -11.48
N LYS A 179 0.55 12.70 -10.19
CA LYS A 179 0.46 13.88 -9.34
C LYS A 179 1.54 14.92 -9.63
N TYR A 180 2.80 14.49 -9.71
CA TYR A 180 3.96 15.37 -9.70
C TYR A 180 4.72 15.43 -11.02
N GLY A 181 4.39 14.56 -11.97
CA GLY A 181 5.04 14.49 -13.27
C GLY A 181 6.37 13.72 -13.27
N ALA A 182 6.91 13.53 -14.49
CA ALA A 182 8.07 12.68 -14.73
C ALA A 182 9.36 13.14 -14.02
N ASP A 183 9.55 14.44 -13.84
CA ASP A 183 10.78 14.97 -13.22
C ASP A 183 10.84 14.71 -11.73
N LYS A 184 9.71 14.82 -11.02
CA LYS A 184 9.65 14.49 -9.60
C LYS A 184 9.74 12.99 -9.37
N ILE A 185 9.11 12.16 -10.23
CA ILE A 185 9.19 10.70 -10.08
C ILE A 185 10.62 10.17 -10.23
N ARG A 186 11.46 10.80 -11.06
CA ARG A 186 12.89 10.43 -11.16
C ARG A 186 13.62 10.57 -9.82
N LYS A 187 13.28 11.60 -9.02
CA LYS A 187 13.85 11.75 -7.66
C LYS A 187 13.42 10.62 -6.75
N PHE A 188 12.15 10.19 -6.81
CA PHE A 188 11.66 9.03 -6.06
C PHE A 188 12.34 7.73 -6.48
N ILE A 189 12.42 7.46 -7.79
CA ILE A 189 13.10 6.25 -8.31
C ILE A 189 14.57 6.26 -7.90
N LYS A 190 15.23 7.44 -7.94
CA LYS A 190 16.61 7.56 -7.44
C LYS A 190 16.70 7.26 -5.96
N HIS A 191 15.76 7.73 -5.15
CA HIS A 191 15.70 7.42 -3.72
C HIS A 191 15.55 5.91 -3.48
N GLU A 192 14.63 5.24 -4.17
CA GLU A 192 14.46 3.79 -4.12
C GLU A 192 15.75 3.06 -4.52
N LEU A 193 16.41 3.51 -5.58
CA LEU A 193 17.69 2.93 -6.02
C LEU A 193 18.80 3.15 -4.97
N ASP A 194 18.90 4.34 -4.38
CA ASP A 194 19.90 4.63 -3.34
C ASP A 194 19.65 3.77 -2.09
N ASP A 195 18.39 3.53 -1.72
CA ASP A 195 18.01 2.68 -0.59
C ASP A 195 18.29 1.21 -0.88
N TYR A 196 18.00 0.74 -2.10
CA TYR A 196 18.42 -0.57 -2.56
C TYR A 196 19.93 -0.76 -2.43
N LEU A 197 20.73 0.16 -2.95
CA LEU A 197 22.19 0.09 -2.88
C LEU A 197 22.71 0.11 -1.45
N ARG A 198 22.10 0.87 -0.56
CA ARG A 198 22.43 0.87 0.89
C ARG A 198 22.10 -0.48 1.52
N GLY A 199 20.91 -1.02 1.28
CA GLY A 199 20.52 -2.33 1.77
C GLY A 199 21.47 -3.42 1.27
N ARG A 200 21.75 -3.42 -0.03
CA ARG A 200 22.68 -4.37 -0.67
C ARG A 200 24.10 -4.28 -0.10
N SER A 201 24.62 -3.08 0.15
CA SER A 201 25.95 -2.88 0.69
C SER A 201 26.11 -3.31 2.16
N ALA A 202 25.02 -3.30 2.91
CA ALA A 202 25.00 -3.73 4.32
C ALA A 202 24.75 -5.24 4.47
N GLU A 203 24.33 -5.92 3.41
CA GLU A 203 23.98 -7.34 3.44
C GLU A 203 25.21 -8.24 3.42
N ARG A 204 25.17 -9.31 4.22
CA ARG A 204 26.27 -10.28 4.35
C ARG A 204 26.08 -11.55 3.53
N ILE A 205 24.86 -11.82 3.10
CA ILE A 205 24.52 -12.97 2.27
C ILE A 205 24.34 -12.55 0.80
N ALA A 206 24.35 -13.52 -0.09
CA ALA A 206 24.08 -13.25 -1.50
C ALA A 206 22.66 -12.69 -1.68
N GLU A 207 22.54 -11.73 -2.58
CA GLU A 207 21.22 -11.19 -2.96
C GLU A 207 20.38 -12.30 -3.60
N MET A 208 19.16 -12.44 -3.09
CA MET A 208 18.19 -13.37 -3.67
C MET A 208 17.49 -12.75 -4.86
N PRO A 209 17.16 -13.51 -5.91
CA PRO A 209 16.27 -13.03 -6.96
C PRO A 209 14.88 -12.68 -6.40
N LEU A 210 14.16 -11.78 -7.07
CA LEU A 210 12.81 -11.38 -6.66
C LEU A 210 11.87 -12.57 -6.43
N LEU A 211 11.95 -13.60 -7.27
CA LEU A 211 11.17 -14.84 -7.13
C LEU A 211 11.39 -15.59 -5.82
N ARG A 212 12.48 -15.32 -5.12
CA ARG A 212 12.89 -16.05 -3.92
C ARG A 212 13.16 -15.16 -2.72
N ALA A 213 12.94 -13.84 -2.84
CA ALA A 213 13.18 -12.90 -1.75
C ALA A 213 12.26 -13.20 -0.56
N GLU A 214 12.83 -13.33 0.64
CA GLU A 214 12.09 -13.54 1.89
C GLU A 214 12.42 -12.45 2.92
N SER A 215 13.61 -12.53 3.53
CA SER A 215 14.03 -11.67 4.64
C SER A 215 14.78 -10.40 4.22
N GLN A 216 15.15 -10.29 2.95
CA GLN A 216 15.88 -9.15 2.40
C GLN A 216 14.89 -8.07 1.95
N SER A 217 14.41 -7.25 2.88
CA SER A 217 13.33 -6.27 2.60
C SER A 217 13.66 -5.31 1.46
N TYR A 218 14.93 -4.89 1.32
CA TYR A 218 15.38 -4.00 0.26
C TYR A 218 15.20 -4.60 -1.15
N ILE A 219 15.00 -5.93 -1.26
CA ILE A 219 14.71 -6.58 -2.55
C ILE A 219 13.26 -6.37 -2.94
N HIS A 220 12.30 -6.77 -2.10
CA HIS A 220 10.89 -6.68 -2.48
C HIS A 220 10.33 -5.25 -2.38
N TYR A 221 10.91 -4.35 -1.57
CA TYR A 221 10.55 -2.94 -1.57
C TYR A 221 11.31 -2.18 -2.68
N GLN A 222 12.60 -1.97 -2.51
CA GLN A 222 13.38 -1.04 -3.33
C GLN A 222 13.76 -1.61 -4.70
N LYS A 223 14.37 -2.81 -4.78
CA LYS A 223 14.65 -3.44 -6.07
C LYS A 223 13.35 -3.71 -6.82
N GLY A 224 12.32 -4.22 -6.13
CA GLY A 224 11.02 -4.50 -6.74
C GLY A 224 10.38 -3.26 -7.36
N SER A 225 10.41 -2.11 -6.68
CA SER A 225 9.88 -0.85 -7.23
C SER A 225 10.62 -0.41 -8.50
N VAL A 226 11.96 -0.45 -8.47
CA VAL A 226 12.80 -0.08 -9.62
C VAL A 226 12.56 -1.02 -10.80
N VAL A 227 12.48 -2.32 -10.56
CA VAL A 227 12.21 -3.35 -11.59
C VAL A 227 10.82 -3.13 -12.20
N MET A 228 9.79 -2.91 -11.40
CA MET A 228 8.44 -2.66 -11.92
C MET A 228 8.37 -1.37 -12.75
N MET A 229 9.10 -0.33 -12.37
CA MET A 229 9.20 0.90 -13.17
C MET A 229 9.96 0.68 -14.49
N ALA A 230 11.01 -0.15 -14.48
CA ALA A 230 11.72 -0.53 -15.72
C ALA A 230 10.80 -1.33 -16.67
N ILE A 231 10.01 -2.26 -16.14
CA ILE A 231 9.00 -3.00 -16.92
C ILE A 231 7.93 -2.06 -17.47
N LYS A 232 7.48 -1.08 -16.68
CA LYS A 232 6.54 -0.04 -17.14
C LYS A 232 7.13 0.79 -18.28
N ASP A 233 8.41 1.14 -18.21
CA ASP A 233 9.09 1.88 -19.29
C ASP A 233 9.26 1.03 -20.55
N LEU A 234 9.49 -0.27 -20.40
CA LEU A 234 9.59 -1.24 -21.50
C LEU A 234 8.24 -1.48 -22.19
N LEU A 235 7.19 -1.76 -21.41
CA LEU A 235 5.88 -2.16 -21.94
C LEU A 235 4.94 -0.97 -22.21
N GLY A 236 5.17 0.14 -21.54
CA GLY A 236 4.20 1.22 -21.41
C GLY A 236 3.18 0.95 -20.30
N GLU A 237 2.74 2.03 -19.62
CA GLU A 237 1.80 1.97 -18.49
C GLU A 237 0.52 1.20 -18.82
N ALA A 238 -0.09 1.49 -19.95
CA ALA A 238 -1.38 0.90 -20.33
C ALA A 238 -1.31 -0.63 -20.44
N ARG A 239 -0.25 -1.17 -21.06
CA ARG A 239 -0.07 -2.62 -21.24
C ARG A 239 0.26 -3.29 -19.91
N LEU A 240 1.16 -2.72 -19.12
CA LEU A 240 1.48 -3.27 -17.79
C LEU A 240 0.25 -3.28 -16.88
N ASN A 241 -0.49 -2.17 -16.82
CA ASN A 241 -1.71 -2.10 -15.99
C ASN A 241 -2.80 -3.06 -16.47
N ALA A 242 -2.94 -3.29 -17.78
CA ALA A 242 -3.85 -4.31 -18.32
C ALA A 242 -3.47 -5.73 -17.86
N ASN A 243 -2.18 -6.06 -17.86
CA ASN A 243 -1.67 -7.34 -17.38
C ASN A 243 -1.88 -7.51 -15.87
N LEU A 244 -1.61 -6.47 -15.06
CA LEU A 244 -1.88 -6.46 -13.63
C LEU A 244 -3.38 -6.54 -13.31
N LYS A 245 -4.23 -5.88 -14.09
CA LYS A 245 -5.69 -5.99 -13.98
C LYS A 245 -6.18 -7.41 -14.25
N ALA A 246 -5.64 -8.07 -15.27
CA ALA A 246 -5.95 -9.46 -15.59
C ALA A 246 -5.52 -10.41 -14.45
N PHE A 247 -4.34 -10.18 -13.86
CA PHE A 247 -3.85 -10.90 -12.68
C PHE A 247 -4.80 -10.68 -11.48
N ASN A 248 -5.16 -9.43 -11.17
CA ASN A 248 -6.13 -9.12 -10.11
C ASN A 248 -7.46 -9.83 -10.37
N GLN A 249 -8.05 -9.72 -11.56
CA GLN A 249 -9.32 -10.36 -11.91
C GLN A 249 -9.28 -11.89 -11.75
N ARG A 250 -8.14 -12.51 -12.01
CA ARG A 250 -7.96 -13.96 -11.86
C ARG A 250 -7.92 -14.41 -10.41
N TYR A 251 -7.25 -13.66 -9.55
CA TYR A 251 -6.88 -14.11 -8.22
C TYR A 251 -7.57 -13.36 -7.07
N ARG A 252 -8.24 -12.25 -7.33
CA ARG A 252 -8.91 -11.49 -6.26
C ARG A 252 -9.94 -12.33 -5.52
N PHE A 253 -9.92 -12.22 -4.20
CA PHE A 253 -10.83 -12.91 -3.27
C PHE A 253 -10.80 -14.44 -3.38
N ARG A 254 -9.72 -14.99 -3.89
CA ARG A 254 -9.51 -16.44 -3.95
C ARG A 254 -8.61 -16.89 -2.82
N ASN A 255 -8.91 -18.06 -2.30
CA ASN A 255 -8.13 -18.73 -1.26
C ASN A 255 -7.63 -20.13 -1.69
N ASP A 256 -7.93 -20.55 -2.91
CA ASP A 256 -7.48 -21.85 -3.45
C ASP A 256 -7.46 -21.81 -4.99
N PRO A 257 -6.30 -21.89 -5.61
CA PRO A 257 -4.99 -21.64 -4.99
C PRO A 257 -4.73 -20.16 -4.77
N PHE A 258 -3.93 -19.82 -3.76
CA PHE A 258 -3.30 -18.50 -3.67
C PHE A 258 -2.24 -18.35 -4.77
N PRO A 259 -2.10 -17.18 -5.42
CA PRO A 259 -1.08 -16.96 -6.42
C PRO A 259 0.33 -16.89 -5.83
N THR A 260 1.29 -17.29 -6.63
CA THR A 260 2.73 -17.14 -6.39
C THR A 260 3.31 -16.03 -7.29
N THR A 261 4.54 -15.63 -7.04
CA THR A 261 5.25 -14.69 -7.93
C THR A 261 5.54 -15.30 -9.30
N LEU A 262 5.57 -16.63 -9.43
CA LEU A 262 5.60 -17.29 -10.73
C LEU A 262 4.31 -17.07 -11.53
N ASP A 263 3.17 -17.09 -10.87
CA ASP A 263 1.89 -16.75 -11.50
C ASP A 263 1.86 -15.28 -11.93
N LEU A 264 2.35 -14.37 -11.08
CA LEU A 264 2.50 -12.95 -11.46
C LEU A 264 3.37 -12.80 -12.71
N LEU A 265 4.53 -13.48 -12.75
CA LEU A 265 5.46 -13.42 -13.88
C LEU A 265 4.82 -13.86 -15.20
N GLN A 266 3.93 -14.87 -15.16
CA GLN A 266 3.15 -15.28 -16.34
C GLN A 266 2.25 -14.13 -16.85
N TYR A 267 1.65 -13.36 -15.96
CA TYR A 267 0.83 -12.21 -16.35
C TYR A 267 1.66 -11.03 -16.82
N LEU A 268 2.79 -10.75 -16.18
CA LEU A 268 3.70 -9.69 -16.63
C LEU A 268 4.22 -9.92 -18.05
N THR A 269 4.34 -11.19 -18.47
CA THR A 269 4.80 -11.60 -19.82
C THR A 269 3.65 -11.84 -20.80
N LEU A 270 2.40 -11.47 -20.47
CA LEU A 270 1.29 -11.57 -21.44
C LEU A 270 1.45 -10.58 -22.60
N ASN A 271 1.27 -11.07 -23.81
CA ASN A 271 1.34 -10.26 -25.04
C ASN A 271 2.68 -9.49 -25.18
N THR A 272 3.79 -10.10 -24.75
CA THR A 272 5.15 -9.57 -24.90
C THR A 272 5.89 -10.24 -26.05
N THR A 273 6.88 -9.53 -26.62
CA THR A 273 7.83 -10.11 -27.55
C THR A 273 8.82 -11.06 -26.83
N ALA A 274 9.60 -11.82 -27.57
CA ALA A 274 10.63 -12.70 -26.99
C ALA A 274 11.66 -11.91 -26.17
N ASP A 275 12.10 -10.74 -26.67
CA ASP A 275 13.08 -9.88 -25.99
C ASP A 275 12.51 -9.24 -24.72
N GLU A 276 11.26 -8.75 -24.77
CA GLU A 276 10.55 -8.22 -23.59
C GLU A 276 10.37 -9.31 -22.53
N THR A 277 9.99 -10.52 -22.93
CA THR A 277 9.86 -11.68 -22.04
C THR A 277 11.20 -12.02 -21.38
N ALA A 278 12.28 -12.07 -22.18
CA ALA A 278 13.62 -12.36 -21.68
C ALA A 278 14.07 -11.32 -20.65
N PHE A 279 13.87 -10.03 -20.95
CA PHE A 279 14.17 -8.95 -20.00
C PHE A 279 13.39 -9.09 -18.69
N ILE A 280 12.06 -9.28 -18.76
CA ILE A 280 11.22 -9.38 -17.57
C ILE A 280 11.64 -10.59 -16.72
N ARG A 281 11.88 -11.76 -17.35
CA ARG A 281 12.34 -12.95 -16.63
C ARG A 281 13.67 -12.73 -15.95
N ASP A 282 14.63 -12.13 -16.66
CA ASP A 282 15.97 -11.85 -16.10
C ASP A 282 15.87 -11.01 -14.81
N GLN A 283 15.01 -10.00 -14.76
CA GLN A 283 14.84 -9.16 -13.58
C GLN A 283 14.23 -9.90 -12.35
N PHE A 284 13.48 -10.98 -12.59
CA PHE A 284 12.84 -11.76 -11.52
C PHE A 284 13.64 -12.99 -11.11
N GLU A 285 14.36 -13.59 -12.01
CA GLU A 285 15.01 -14.89 -11.85
C GLU A 285 16.50 -14.77 -11.47
N ASN A 286 17.11 -13.56 -11.65
CA ASN A 286 18.56 -13.32 -11.44
C ASN A 286 18.90 -12.15 -10.51
#